data_38ce9bc5929ba44883bc324aaeef88d1
#
_entry.id   38ce9bc5929ba44883bc324aaeef88d1
#
_cell.length_a   1.000
_cell.length_b   1.000
_cell.length_c   1.000
_cell.angle_alpha   90.00
_cell.angle_beta   90.00
_cell.angle_gamma   90.00
#
_symmetry.space_group_name_H-M   'P 1'
#
loop_
_entity.id
_entity.type
_entity.pdbx_description
1 polymer ?
#
loop_
_entity_poly.entity_id
_entity_poly.type
_entity_poly.pdbx_seq_one_letter_code
_entity_poly.pdbx_strand_id
1 'polypeptide(L)'
;IDACMDSFRPYLEANRRTTNTVFHASLNPSPEDRLTDEQLRDIACEYMERMGYGEQPYIVFKHKDISREHIHIVSLRIDEQGRKLPHDFEARRSMEILRDLERKYGLHPSVKGQGLTDREGLRKVNYSEGNVKQQISSVARSCLRNYKCSSYGEFRTLLELLNVSVEERTGTVDGRDYAGVIYGAMTDDGYGIGTPFKSSRIGKDVGYKALQKYYERSKSALKQDGTLDRLRQTVKDAMSPDNTREEFRQLLKADGIDVVFRINPVGRIYGATFIDHNAGIVANGSLLGKEFSANVFNELYPAPKEVRQVAERQAEQKHEEQNHAANPISGIVDTVLDLADTRAYEEQQRLIQRRKKRRSHK
;
A
#
# COMPACT_ATOMS: atom_id res chain seq x y z
N ILE A 1 -16.89 -18.05 -21.01
CA ILE A 1 -16.69 -18.50 -19.62
C ILE A 1 -17.43 -19.82 -19.42
N ASP A 2 -18.71 -19.94 -19.84
CA ASP A 2 -19.53 -21.13 -19.59
C ASP A 2 -18.94 -22.39 -20.21
N ALA A 3 -18.51 -22.36 -21.47
CA ALA A 3 -17.85 -23.51 -22.14
C ALA A 3 -16.57 -23.96 -21.40
N CYS A 4 -15.83 -23.02 -20.79
CA CYS A 4 -14.66 -23.38 -20.00
C CYS A 4 -15.05 -24.01 -18.65
N MET A 5 -16.12 -23.52 -18.02
CA MET A 5 -16.64 -24.13 -16.81
C MET A 5 -17.20 -25.53 -17.06
N ASP A 6 -17.79 -25.75 -18.23
CA ASP A 6 -18.29 -27.07 -18.64
C ASP A 6 -17.17 -28.09 -18.76
N SER A 7 -15.98 -27.71 -19.24
CA SER A 7 -14.82 -28.63 -19.31
C SER A 7 -14.27 -29.00 -17.92
N PHE A 8 -14.48 -28.17 -16.89
CA PHE A 8 -14.04 -28.43 -15.50
C PHE A 8 -15.05 -29.25 -14.69
N ARG A 9 -16.33 -29.17 -15.05
CA ARG A 9 -17.43 -29.78 -14.31
C ARG A 9 -17.27 -31.27 -14.07
N PRO A 10 -16.94 -32.15 -15.06
CA PRO A 10 -16.78 -33.56 -14.83
C PRO A 10 -15.75 -33.89 -13.75
N TYR A 11 -14.64 -33.19 -13.74
CA TYR A 11 -13.55 -33.37 -12.76
C TYR A 11 -13.99 -32.96 -11.36
N LEU A 12 -14.71 -31.85 -11.23
CA LEU A 12 -15.20 -31.32 -9.94
C LEU A 12 -16.29 -32.23 -9.35
N GLU A 13 -17.12 -32.84 -10.19
CA GLU A 13 -18.18 -33.77 -9.78
C GLU A 13 -17.62 -35.13 -9.37
N ALA A 14 -16.50 -35.55 -9.96
CA ALA A 14 -15.84 -36.82 -9.65
C ALA A 14 -15.22 -36.86 -8.23
N ASN A 15 -14.97 -35.71 -7.61
CA ASN A 15 -14.35 -35.64 -6.27
C ASN A 15 -15.03 -34.60 -5.37
N ARG A 16 -15.68 -35.09 -4.31
CA ARG A 16 -16.33 -34.25 -3.30
C ARG A 16 -15.52 -34.07 -1.97
N ARG A 17 -14.36 -34.75 -1.88
CA ARG A 17 -13.54 -34.75 -0.64
C ARG A 17 -12.44 -33.70 -0.62
N THR A 18 -11.96 -33.28 -1.78
CA THR A 18 -10.86 -32.34 -1.90
C THR A 18 -11.34 -30.89 -1.75
N THR A 19 -10.81 -30.17 -0.78
CA THR A 19 -11.19 -28.76 -0.51
C THR A 19 -10.44 -27.77 -1.39
N ASN A 20 -9.19 -28.08 -1.81
CA ASN A 20 -8.34 -27.25 -2.68
C ASN A 20 -8.25 -27.85 -4.08
N THR A 21 -9.32 -27.75 -4.85
CA THR A 21 -9.45 -28.35 -6.18
C THR A 21 -8.79 -27.54 -7.29
N VAL A 22 -8.63 -26.22 -7.11
CA VAL A 22 -8.13 -25.32 -8.14
C VAL A 22 -6.62 -25.16 -8.07
N PHE A 23 -5.94 -25.42 -9.18
CA PHE A 23 -4.56 -24.99 -9.43
C PHE A 23 -4.58 -23.62 -10.11
N HIS A 24 -3.78 -22.68 -9.61
CA HIS A 24 -3.62 -21.35 -10.18
C HIS A 24 -2.15 -20.94 -10.15
N ALA A 25 -1.61 -20.66 -11.32
CA ALA A 25 -0.25 -20.12 -11.47
C ALA A 25 -0.30 -18.77 -12.20
N SER A 26 0.62 -17.88 -11.86
CA SER A 26 0.86 -16.63 -12.58
C SER A 26 2.30 -16.62 -13.05
N LEU A 27 2.50 -16.57 -14.37
CA LEU A 27 3.81 -16.48 -15.00
C LEU A 27 4.04 -15.02 -15.42
N ASN A 28 5.09 -14.43 -14.86
CA ASN A 28 5.38 -13.02 -14.99
C ASN A 28 6.76 -12.84 -15.63
N PRO A 29 6.88 -12.74 -16.96
CA PRO A 29 8.14 -12.43 -17.64
C PRO A 29 8.73 -11.10 -17.18
N SER A 30 10.02 -10.89 -17.38
CA SER A 30 10.63 -9.57 -17.16
C SER A 30 9.97 -8.51 -18.05
N PRO A 31 9.84 -7.25 -17.61
CA PRO A 31 9.42 -6.15 -18.48
C PRO A 31 10.29 -5.97 -19.72
N GLU A 32 11.53 -6.44 -19.66
CA GLU A 32 12.48 -6.41 -20.77
C GLU A 32 12.21 -7.51 -21.82
N ASP A 33 11.49 -8.56 -21.43
CA ASP A 33 11.12 -9.65 -22.33
C ASP A 33 9.92 -9.24 -23.21
N ARG A 34 10.12 -9.34 -24.53
CA ARG A 34 9.07 -9.12 -25.52
C ARG A 34 8.62 -10.47 -26.08
N LEU A 35 7.54 -11.01 -25.50
CA LEU A 35 6.99 -12.30 -25.89
C LEU A 35 5.77 -12.14 -26.78
N THR A 36 5.70 -12.93 -27.83
CA THR A 36 4.49 -13.06 -28.66
C THR A 36 3.44 -13.90 -27.92
N ASP A 37 2.19 -13.82 -28.37
CA ASP A 37 1.11 -14.66 -27.80
C ASP A 37 1.38 -16.16 -28.02
N GLU A 38 2.04 -16.52 -29.14
CA GLU A 38 2.46 -17.89 -29.40
C GLU A 38 3.53 -18.37 -28.42
N GLN A 39 4.55 -17.56 -28.16
CA GLN A 39 5.59 -17.88 -27.19
C GLN A 39 5.02 -17.99 -25.76
N LEU A 40 4.09 -17.11 -25.37
CA LEU A 40 3.40 -17.20 -24.07
C LEU A 40 2.58 -18.47 -23.95
N ARG A 41 1.90 -18.88 -25.02
CA ARG A 41 1.16 -20.15 -25.08
C ARG A 41 2.10 -21.34 -24.94
N ASP A 42 3.19 -21.37 -25.70
CA ASP A 42 4.14 -22.49 -25.69
C ASP A 42 4.80 -22.65 -24.32
N ILE A 43 5.17 -21.52 -23.68
CA ILE A 43 5.68 -21.50 -22.29
C ILE A 43 4.62 -22.04 -21.31
N ALA A 44 3.35 -21.65 -21.47
CA ALA A 44 2.27 -22.12 -20.61
C ALA A 44 2.05 -23.62 -20.77
N CYS A 45 2.02 -24.15 -22.01
CA CYS A 45 1.86 -25.56 -22.30
C CYS A 45 3.00 -26.39 -21.69
N GLU A 46 4.26 -26.01 -21.94
CA GLU A 46 5.42 -26.72 -21.41
C GLU A 46 5.48 -26.63 -19.87
N TYR A 47 5.11 -25.49 -19.29
CA TYR A 47 5.02 -25.34 -17.83
C TYR A 47 3.98 -26.32 -17.24
N MET A 48 2.78 -26.41 -17.83
CA MET A 48 1.73 -27.30 -17.36
C MET A 48 2.11 -28.77 -17.49
N GLU A 49 2.73 -29.15 -18.60
CA GLU A 49 3.23 -30.50 -18.81
C GLU A 49 4.26 -30.91 -17.75
N ARG A 50 5.28 -30.06 -17.53
CA ARG A 50 6.35 -30.29 -16.54
C ARG A 50 5.87 -30.24 -15.10
N MET A 51 4.83 -29.46 -14.81
CA MET A 51 4.17 -29.45 -13.50
C MET A 51 3.34 -30.71 -13.25
N GLY A 52 3.10 -31.56 -14.28
CA GLY A 52 2.24 -32.74 -14.20
C GLY A 52 0.75 -32.47 -14.37
N TYR A 53 0.43 -31.37 -15.00
CA TYR A 53 -0.94 -30.92 -15.30
C TYR A 53 -1.24 -30.90 -16.82
N GLY A 54 -0.37 -31.46 -17.66
CA GLY A 54 -0.52 -31.42 -19.11
C GLY A 54 -1.80 -32.04 -19.62
N GLU A 55 -2.25 -33.14 -19.01
CA GLU A 55 -3.49 -33.86 -19.35
C GLU A 55 -4.75 -33.23 -18.72
N GLN A 56 -4.57 -32.21 -17.85
CA GLN A 56 -5.70 -31.55 -17.21
C GLN A 56 -6.29 -30.46 -18.11
N PRO A 57 -7.60 -30.20 -18.04
CA PRO A 57 -8.15 -29.00 -18.65
C PRO A 57 -7.58 -27.78 -17.97
N TYR A 58 -7.09 -26.83 -18.75
CA TYR A 58 -6.60 -25.54 -18.23
C TYR A 58 -6.95 -24.38 -19.16
N ILE A 59 -7.00 -23.20 -18.58
CA ILE A 59 -7.26 -21.95 -19.28
C ILE A 59 -6.10 -21.00 -19.02
N VAL A 60 -5.65 -20.32 -20.06
CA VAL A 60 -4.61 -19.31 -19.99
C VAL A 60 -5.23 -17.95 -20.27
N PHE A 61 -5.08 -17.03 -19.34
CA PHE A 61 -5.52 -15.65 -19.47
C PHE A 61 -4.30 -14.74 -19.59
N LYS A 62 -4.23 -13.94 -20.65
CA LYS A 62 -3.25 -12.88 -20.77
C LYS A 62 -3.81 -11.59 -20.15
N HIS A 63 -3.05 -11.02 -19.24
CA HIS A 63 -3.40 -9.78 -18.54
C HIS A 63 -2.47 -8.64 -18.91
N LYS A 64 -3.02 -7.41 -18.98
CA LYS A 64 -2.32 -6.15 -19.22
C LYS A 64 -2.68 -5.09 -18.16
N ASP A 65 -3.04 -5.54 -16.95
CA ASP A 65 -3.48 -4.69 -15.84
C ASP A 65 -2.32 -4.06 -15.06
N ILE A 66 -1.10 -4.46 -15.35
CA ILE A 66 0.14 -3.90 -14.81
C ILE A 66 1.07 -3.48 -15.97
N SER A 67 2.16 -2.80 -15.67
CA SER A 67 3.12 -2.27 -16.66
C SER A 67 3.76 -3.34 -17.56
N ARG A 68 3.54 -4.63 -17.28
CA ARG A 68 4.07 -5.77 -18.04
C ARG A 68 2.97 -6.76 -18.39
N GLU A 69 3.13 -7.43 -19.52
CA GLU A 69 2.27 -8.55 -19.89
C GLU A 69 2.59 -9.76 -19.01
N HIS A 70 1.56 -10.44 -18.54
CA HIS A 70 1.69 -11.68 -17.77
C HIS A 70 0.52 -12.61 -18.05
N ILE A 71 0.70 -13.89 -17.76
CA ILE A 71 -0.35 -14.87 -17.94
C ILE A 71 -0.76 -15.52 -16.61
N HIS A 72 -2.05 -15.78 -16.49
CA HIS A 72 -2.61 -16.62 -15.45
C HIS A 72 -3.05 -17.94 -16.04
N ILE A 73 -2.68 -19.03 -15.39
CA ILE A 73 -3.08 -20.39 -15.77
C ILE A 73 -3.96 -20.93 -14.65
N VAL A 74 -5.16 -21.36 -15.01
CA VAL A 74 -6.13 -21.97 -14.09
C VAL A 74 -6.40 -23.38 -14.52
N SER A 75 -6.29 -24.35 -13.62
CA SER A 75 -6.53 -25.77 -13.84
C SER A 75 -7.05 -26.45 -12.58
N LEU A 76 -7.19 -27.77 -12.59
CA LEU A 76 -7.71 -28.57 -11.49
C LEU A 76 -6.66 -29.54 -10.95
N ARG A 77 -6.66 -29.73 -9.61
CA ARG A 77 -5.84 -30.74 -8.91
C ARG A 77 -6.55 -32.09 -8.79
N ILE A 78 -7.49 -32.36 -9.64
CA ILE A 78 -8.31 -33.59 -9.64
C ILE A 78 -8.34 -34.15 -11.07
N ASP A 79 -7.98 -35.42 -11.23
CA ASP A 79 -8.06 -36.09 -12.51
C ASP A 79 -9.50 -36.57 -12.86
N GLU A 80 -9.71 -37.08 -14.08
CA GLU A 80 -11.00 -37.57 -14.54
C GLU A 80 -11.58 -38.73 -13.68
N GLN A 81 -10.70 -39.46 -12.98
CA GLN A 81 -11.10 -40.54 -12.08
C GLN A 81 -11.40 -40.04 -10.66
N GLY A 82 -11.41 -38.75 -10.44
CA GLY A 82 -11.65 -38.13 -9.15
C GLY A 82 -10.48 -38.26 -8.16
N ARG A 83 -9.27 -38.60 -8.60
CA ARG A 83 -8.09 -38.70 -7.76
C ARG A 83 -7.40 -37.35 -7.70
N LYS A 84 -6.90 -36.99 -6.52
CA LYS A 84 -6.12 -35.76 -6.33
C LYS A 84 -4.71 -35.92 -6.89
N LEU A 85 -4.30 -35.01 -7.76
CA LEU A 85 -2.95 -34.95 -8.28
C LEU A 85 -1.93 -34.58 -7.18
N PRO A 86 -0.68 -35.10 -7.26
CA PRO A 86 0.38 -34.76 -6.34
C PRO A 86 0.67 -33.25 -6.36
N HIS A 87 0.53 -32.60 -5.22
CA HIS A 87 0.73 -31.16 -5.07
C HIS A 87 1.85 -30.80 -4.08
N ASP A 88 2.61 -31.83 -3.66
CA ASP A 88 3.71 -31.62 -2.74
C ASP A 88 4.81 -30.80 -3.39
N PHE A 89 5.28 -29.79 -2.65
CA PHE A 89 6.34 -28.89 -3.10
C PHE A 89 6.06 -28.18 -4.43
N GLU A 90 4.78 -27.94 -4.79
CA GLU A 90 4.41 -27.26 -6.04
C GLU A 90 5.20 -25.98 -6.29
N ALA A 91 5.35 -25.11 -5.26
CA ALA A 91 6.08 -23.87 -5.39
C ALA A 91 7.57 -24.08 -5.72
N ARG A 92 8.20 -25.11 -5.15
CA ARG A 92 9.61 -25.43 -5.43
C ARG A 92 9.77 -25.98 -6.85
N ARG A 93 8.95 -26.96 -7.23
CA ARG A 93 8.95 -27.53 -8.61
C ARG A 93 8.69 -26.44 -9.64
N SER A 94 7.69 -25.59 -9.40
CA SER A 94 7.38 -24.44 -10.25
C SER A 94 8.60 -23.55 -10.49
N MET A 95 9.33 -23.18 -9.42
CA MET A 95 10.52 -22.34 -9.55
C MET A 95 11.66 -23.02 -10.30
N GLU A 96 11.84 -24.32 -10.12
CA GLU A 96 12.85 -25.11 -10.86
C GLU A 96 12.51 -25.14 -12.36
N ILE A 97 11.25 -25.41 -12.70
CA ILE A 97 10.75 -25.42 -14.08
C ILE A 97 10.89 -24.04 -14.74
N LEU A 98 10.50 -22.98 -14.02
CA LEU A 98 10.58 -21.61 -14.55
C LEU A 98 12.01 -21.19 -14.87
N ARG A 99 13.00 -21.53 -14.03
CA ARG A 99 14.41 -21.27 -14.33
C ARG A 99 14.92 -21.99 -15.59
N ASP A 100 14.40 -23.18 -15.85
CA ASP A 100 14.75 -23.92 -17.06
C ASP A 100 14.07 -23.28 -18.28
N LEU A 101 12.81 -22.86 -18.16
CA LEU A 101 12.09 -22.15 -19.21
C LEU A 101 12.75 -20.80 -19.52
N GLU A 102 13.15 -20.03 -18.48
CA GLU A 102 13.92 -18.78 -18.66
C GLU A 102 15.17 -19.02 -19.53
N ARG A 103 15.92 -20.06 -19.22
CA ARG A 103 17.12 -20.42 -20.01
C ARG A 103 16.79 -20.87 -21.43
N LYS A 104 15.76 -21.72 -21.60
CA LYS A 104 15.36 -22.28 -22.89
C LYS A 104 14.88 -21.19 -23.84
N TYR A 105 14.06 -20.26 -23.34
CA TYR A 105 13.46 -19.19 -24.15
C TYR A 105 14.31 -17.91 -24.17
N GLY A 106 15.50 -17.92 -23.56
CA GLY A 106 16.41 -16.76 -23.53
C GLY A 106 15.85 -15.56 -22.77
N LEU A 107 15.03 -15.83 -21.74
CA LEU A 107 14.39 -14.79 -20.94
C LEU A 107 15.32 -14.26 -19.85
N HIS A 108 15.06 -13.05 -19.40
CA HIS A 108 15.79 -12.46 -18.28
C HIS A 108 15.48 -13.25 -17.00
N PRO A 109 16.52 -13.78 -16.31
CA PRO A 109 16.31 -14.62 -15.14
C PRO A 109 15.66 -13.84 -14.00
N SER A 110 14.63 -14.43 -13.40
CA SER A 110 14.01 -13.90 -12.18
C SER A 110 14.95 -14.13 -10.98
N VAL A 111 15.79 -13.16 -10.68
CA VAL A 111 16.68 -13.23 -9.51
C VAL A 111 15.92 -12.82 -8.25
N LYS A 112 15.99 -13.66 -7.22
CA LYS A 112 15.38 -13.39 -5.92
C LYS A 112 15.99 -12.11 -5.33
N GLY A 113 15.21 -11.01 -5.31
CA GLY A 113 15.66 -9.68 -4.89
C GLY A 113 15.90 -8.68 -6.02
N GLN A 114 15.98 -9.10 -7.30
CA GLN A 114 15.97 -8.21 -8.46
C GLN A 114 14.54 -7.89 -8.95
N GLY A 115 13.52 -8.39 -8.29
CA GLY A 115 12.17 -7.97 -8.54
C GLY A 115 12.02 -6.50 -8.18
N LEU A 116 12.07 -5.66 -9.23
CA LEU A 116 11.78 -4.24 -9.22
C LEU A 116 12.89 -3.37 -8.61
N THR A 117 13.96 -3.18 -9.34
CA THR A 117 14.56 -1.84 -9.49
C THR A 117 13.60 -0.89 -10.23
N ASP A 118 12.39 -1.33 -10.54
CA ASP A 118 11.34 -0.53 -11.15
C ASP A 118 10.71 0.37 -10.11
N ARG A 119 11.38 1.50 -9.84
CA ARG A 119 10.72 2.70 -9.32
C ARG A 119 9.57 3.15 -10.24
N GLU A 120 9.57 2.72 -11.48
CA GLU A 120 8.47 2.84 -12.45
C GLU A 120 7.20 2.05 -12.03
N GLY A 121 7.31 1.06 -11.14
CA GLY A 121 6.18 0.30 -10.60
C GLY A 121 5.45 0.93 -9.42
N LEU A 122 5.95 2.05 -8.87
CA LEU A 122 5.26 2.81 -7.81
C LEU A 122 4.25 3.77 -8.44
N ARG A 123 3.11 3.23 -8.86
CA ARG A 123 1.98 4.05 -9.34
C ARG A 123 1.11 4.45 -8.17
N LYS A 124 0.55 5.66 -8.25
CA LYS A 124 -0.52 6.10 -7.34
C LYS A 124 -1.70 5.14 -7.43
N VAL A 125 -2.30 4.85 -6.28
CA VAL A 125 -3.54 4.07 -6.25
C VAL A 125 -4.63 4.86 -6.96
N ASN A 126 -5.28 4.21 -7.94
CA ASN A 126 -6.42 4.74 -8.65
C ASN A 126 -7.67 3.95 -8.26
N TYR A 127 -8.55 4.58 -7.49
CA TYR A 127 -9.77 3.95 -7.00
C TYR A 127 -10.72 3.52 -8.13
N SER A 128 -10.77 4.27 -9.23
CA SER A 128 -11.67 4.01 -10.36
C SER A 128 -11.28 2.79 -11.19
N GLU A 129 -10.03 2.35 -11.15
CA GLU A 129 -9.56 1.15 -11.87
C GLU A 129 -9.99 -0.17 -11.19
N GLY A 130 -10.61 -0.13 -10.03
CA GLY A 130 -10.98 -1.32 -9.26
C GLY A 130 -9.78 -2.00 -8.59
N ASN A 131 -9.98 -3.20 -8.05
CA ASN A 131 -8.93 -3.97 -7.35
C ASN A 131 -8.13 -3.17 -6.30
N VAL A 132 -8.74 -2.15 -5.69
CA VAL A 132 -8.12 -1.19 -4.78
C VAL A 132 -7.28 -1.85 -3.69
N LYS A 133 -7.78 -2.97 -3.13
CA LYS A 133 -7.02 -3.75 -2.12
C LYS A 133 -5.69 -4.25 -2.68
N GLN A 134 -5.66 -4.73 -3.91
CA GLN A 134 -4.45 -5.25 -4.55
C GLN A 134 -3.49 -4.12 -4.88
N GLN A 135 -3.98 -2.98 -5.38
CA GLN A 135 -3.17 -1.78 -5.62
C GLN A 135 -2.51 -1.30 -4.32
N ILE A 136 -3.28 -1.12 -3.23
CA ILE A 136 -2.74 -0.74 -1.91
C ILE A 136 -1.69 -1.75 -1.43
N SER A 137 -1.96 -3.05 -1.57
CA SER A 137 -1.04 -4.12 -1.19
C SER A 137 0.28 -4.04 -1.95
N SER A 138 0.22 -3.81 -3.26
CA SER A 138 1.39 -3.67 -4.13
C SER A 138 2.21 -2.44 -3.75
N VAL A 139 1.57 -1.28 -3.61
CA VAL A 139 2.22 -0.02 -3.23
C VAL A 139 2.89 -0.14 -1.87
N ALA A 140 2.19 -0.62 -0.84
CA ALA A 140 2.76 -0.74 0.50
C ALA A 140 4.00 -1.64 0.54
N ARG A 141 3.96 -2.80 -0.14
CA ARG A 141 5.10 -3.70 -0.24
C ARG A 141 6.25 -3.12 -1.05
N SER A 142 5.97 -2.41 -2.13
CA SER A 142 6.99 -1.75 -2.95
C SER A 142 7.67 -0.63 -2.15
N CYS A 143 6.94 0.15 -1.37
CA CYS A 143 7.52 1.14 -0.46
C CYS A 143 8.46 0.48 0.57
N LEU A 144 8.03 -0.61 1.21
CA LEU A 144 8.86 -1.33 2.20
C LEU A 144 10.12 -1.98 1.61
N ARG A 145 10.12 -2.29 0.32
CA ARG A 145 11.29 -2.88 -0.37
C ARG A 145 12.27 -1.82 -0.84
N ASN A 146 11.75 -0.74 -1.42
CA ASN A 146 12.55 0.23 -2.16
C ASN A 146 13.00 1.43 -1.32
N TYR A 147 12.37 1.66 -0.17
CA TYR A 147 12.71 2.80 0.69
C TYR A 147 13.11 2.35 2.09
N LYS A 148 13.85 3.21 2.78
CA LYS A 148 14.20 3.12 4.19
C LYS A 148 13.44 4.23 4.93
N CYS A 149 12.46 3.86 5.75
CA CYS A 149 11.72 4.76 6.64
C CYS A 149 12.02 4.37 8.09
N SER A 150 12.46 5.30 8.90
CA SER A 150 12.82 5.05 10.31
C SER A 150 11.65 5.24 11.28
N SER A 151 10.51 5.68 10.78
CA SER A 151 9.33 5.97 11.59
C SER A 151 8.02 5.81 10.82
N TYR A 152 6.94 5.63 11.58
CA TYR A 152 5.58 5.63 11.02
C TYR A 152 5.27 6.92 10.22
N GLY A 153 5.68 8.10 10.73
CA GLY A 153 5.43 9.37 10.06
C GLY A 153 6.07 9.47 8.68
N GLU A 154 7.29 8.94 8.52
CA GLU A 154 7.99 8.86 7.24
C GLU A 154 7.30 7.90 6.27
N PHE A 155 6.95 6.70 6.74
CA PHE A 155 6.24 5.72 5.92
C PHE A 155 4.85 6.21 5.50
N ARG A 156 4.13 6.85 6.41
CA ARG A 156 2.85 7.49 6.12
C ARG A 156 2.98 8.55 5.03
N THR A 157 3.97 9.44 5.12
CA THR A 157 4.19 10.50 4.13
C THR A 157 4.51 9.91 2.75
N LEU A 158 5.33 8.86 2.69
CA LEU A 158 5.64 8.16 1.44
C LEU A 158 4.37 7.54 0.80
N LEU A 159 3.51 6.91 1.60
CA LEU A 159 2.29 6.30 1.12
C LEU A 159 1.25 7.34 0.66
N GLU A 160 1.14 8.46 1.36
CA GLU A 160 0.24 9.57 0.99
C GLU A 160 0.54 10.12 -0.40
N LEU A 161 1.81 10.19 -0.82
CA LEU A 161 2.21 10.57 -2.18
C LEU A 161 1.69 9.59 -3.26
N LEU A 162 1.38 8.36 -2.85
CA LEU A 162 0.91 7.29 -3.71
C LEU A 162 -0.58 7.01 -3.54
N ASN A 163 -1.33 7.98 -2.99
CA ASN A 163 -2.76 7.89 -2.75
C ASN A 163 -3.17 6.74 -1.80
N VAL A 164 -2.32 6.44 -0.83
CA VAL A 164 -2.60 5.45 0.22
C VAL A 164 -2.53 6.10 1.59
N SER A 165 -3.62 6.05 2.33
CA SER A 165 -3.63 6.37 3.76
C SER A 165 -3.19 5.15 4.57
N VAL A 166 -2.48 5.39 5.64
CA VAL A 166 -2.13 4.39 6.64
C VAL A 166 -2.41 4.94 8.04
N GLU A 167 -3.00 4.12 8.90
CA GLU A 167 -3.32 4.48 10.27
C GLU A 167 -2.93 3.34 11.22
N GLU A 168 -2.10 3.64 12.22
CA GLU A 168 -1.81 2.73 13.32
C GLU A 168 -2.89 2.90 14.41
N ARG A 169 -3.49 1.80 14.83
CA ARG A 169 -4.48 1.76 15.90
C ARG A 169 -4.02 0.84 17.02
N THR A 170 -3.79 1.42 18.16
CA THR A 170 -3.43 0.71 19.39
C THR A 170 -4.46 1.02 20.47
N GLY A 171 -4.69 0.08 21.37
CA GLY A 171 -5.62 0.26 22.48
C GLY A 171 -5.75 -1.01 23.31
N THR A 172 -6.59 -0.96 24.34
CA THR A 172 -6.90 -2.09 25.22
C THR A 172 -8.40 -2.37 25.18
N VAL A 173 -8.77 -3.64 24.92
CA VAL A 173 -10.17 -4.11 24.95
C VAL A 173 -10.21 -5.34 25.85
N ASP A 174 -11.10 -5.32 26.83
CA ASP A 174 -11.26 -6.40 27.82
C ASP A 174 -9.93 -6.80 28.50
N GLY A 175 -9.10 -5.79 28.85
CA GLY A 175 -7.79 -6.00 29.48
C GLY A 175 -6.71 -6.59 28.55
N ARG A 176 -6.95 -6.69 27.25
CA ARG A 176 -5.99 -7.17 26.26
C ARG A 176 -5.59 -6.04 25.32
N ASP A 177 -4.30 -5.80 25.22
CA ASP A 177 -3.75 -4.82 24.30
C ASP A 177 -3.88 -5.31 22.87
N TYR A 178 -4.31 -4.42 22.00
CA TYR A 178 -4.29 -4.64 20.56
C TYR A 178 -3.47 -3.59 19.85
N ALA A 179 -2.82 -3.99 18.75
CA ALA A 179 -2.15 -3.11 17.83
C ALA A 179 -2.45 -3.58 16.40
N GLY A 180 -2.87 -2.65 15.57
CA GLY A 180 -3.26 -2.93 14.19
C GLY A 180 -2.90 -1.78 13.27
N VAL A 181 -2.96 -2.04 11.96
CA VAL A 181 -2.78 -1.05 10.91
C VAL A 181 -3.94 -1.14 9.93
N ILE A 182 -4.41 0.01 9.53
CA ILE A 182 -5.50 0.17 8.55
C ILE A 182 -4.94 0.95 7.36
N TYR A 183 -5.24 0.48 6.14
CA TYR A 183 -4.86 1.12 4.89
C TYR A 183 -6.11 1.53 4.12
N GLY A 184 -6.10 2.71 3.53
CA GLY A 184 -7.19 3.22 2.70
C GLY A 184 -6.68 3.81 1.39
N ALA A 185 -7.55 3.90 0.38
CA ALA A 185 -7.27 4.70 -0.81
C ALA A 185 -7.56 6.18 -0.53
N MET A 186 -6.84 7.05 -1.21
CA MET A 186 -7.02 8.49 -1.16
C MET A 186 -7.22 9.07 -2.56
N THR A 187 -7.88 10.20 -2.64
CA THR A 187 -7.90 11.04 -3.83
C THR A 187 -6.59 11.82 -3.96
N ASP A 188 -6.34 12.42 -5.13
CA ASP A 188 -5.17 13.29 -5.33
C ASP A 188 -5.19 14.53 -4.42
N ASP A 189 -6.38 14.94 -3.94
CA ASP A 189 -6.57 16.04 -2.98
C ASP A 189 -6.36 15.61 -1.52
N GLY A 190 -6.02 14.35 -1.28
CA GLY A 190 -5.71 13.82 0.05
C GLY A 190 -6.90 13.37 0.88
N TYR A 191 -8.10 13.26 0.30
CA TYR A 191 -9.29 12.75 1.00
C TYR A 191 -9.38 11.24 0.89
N GLY A 192 -9.78 10.58 1.98
CA GLY A 192 -10.03 9.13 1.97
C GLY A 192 -11.22 8.77 1.08
N ILE A 193 -11.08 7.69 0.30
CA ILE A 193 -12.13 7.18 -0.58
C ILE A 193 -12.34 5.68 -0.39
N GLY A 194 -13.61 5.27 -0.34
CA GLY A 194 -14.00 3.88 -0.15
C GLY A 194 -13.76 3.35 1.26
N THR A 195 -13.89 2.03 1.43
CA THR A 195 -13.75 1.38 2.73
C THR A 195 -12.30 0.98 3.00
N PRO A 196 -11.70 1.43 4.11
CA PRO A 196 -10.34 1.04 4.47
C PRO A 196 -10.21 -0.46 4.79
N PHE A 197 -9.01 -1.00 4.62
CA PHE A 197 -8.68 -2.41 4.84
C PHE A 197 -7.79 -2.58 6.07
N LYS A 198 -8.16 -3.49 6.96
CA LYS A 198 -7.25 -3.95 8.03
C LYS A 198 -6.03 -4.63 7.39
N SER A 199 -4.84 -4.41 7.94
CA SER A 199 -3.60 -5.03 7.45
C SER A 199 -3.67 -6.56 7.36
N SER A 200 -4.45 -7.22 8.23
CA SER A 200 -4.69 -8.67 8.19
C SER A 200 -5.36 -9.15 6.89
N ARG A 201 -6.08 -8.28 6.18
CA ARG A 201 -6.69 -8.57 4.88
C ARG A 201 -5.76 -8.31 3.69
N ILE A 202 -4.64 -7.60 3.92
CA ILE A 202 -3.62 -7.27 2.92
C ILE A 202 -2.47 -8.26 3.03
N GLY A 203 -1.90 -8.43 4.23
CA GLY A 203 -0.82 -9.37 4.49
C GLY A 203 -0.18 -9.17 5.86
N LYS A 204 0.48 -10.22 6.37
CA LYS A 204 1.19 -10.18 7.66
C LYS A 204 2.42 -9.27 7.61
N ASP A 205 3.02 -9.13 6.45
CA ASP A 205 4.23 -8.37 6.12
C ASP A 205 4.02 -6.85 6.20
N VAL A 206 2.79 -6.38 6.11
CA VAL A 206 2.39 -4.97 6.25
C VAL A 206 1.61 -4.70 7.56
N GLY A 207 1.64 -5.65 8.49
CA GLY A 207 1.00 -5.51 9.80
C GLY A 207 1.88 -4.76 10.81
N TYR A 208 1.29 -4.31 11.92
CA TYR A 208 1.93 -3.50 12.95
C TYR A 208 3.32 -4.02 13.36
N LYS A 209 3.39 -5.30 13.79
CA LYS A 209 4.66 -5.90 14.25
C LYS A 209 5.74 -5.94 13.15
N ALA A 210 5.33 -6.13 11.89
CA ALA A 210 6.26 -6.15 10.76
C ALA A 210 6.79 -4.75 10.47
N LEU A 211 5.93 -3.73 10.54
CA LEU A 211 6.32 -2.33 10.37
C LEU A 211 7.27 -1.86 11.46
N GLN A 212 7.03 -2.18 12.73
CA GLN A 212 7.95 -1.81 13.82
C GLN A 212 9.36 -2.40 13.59
N LYS A 213 9.44 -3.67 13.21
CA LYS A 213 10.73 -4.29 12.85
C LYS A 213 11.40 -3.63 11.64
N TYR A 214 10.59 -3.24 10.66
CA TYR A 214 11.09 -2.54 9.49
C TYR A 214 11.64 -1.16 9.85
N TYR A 215 10.97 -0.37 10.70
CA TYR A 215 11.45 0.95 11.15
C TYR A 215 12.77 0.83 11.91
N GLU A 216 12.89 -0.11 12.85
CA GLU A 216 14.12 -0.34 13.60
C GLU A 216 15.29 -0.74 12.69
N ARG A 217 15.06 -1.64 11.74
CA ARG A 217 16.07 -2.04 10.75
C ARG A 217 16.50 -0.87 9.87
N SER A 218 15.54 -0.09 9.38
CA SER A 218 15.81 1.10 8.54
C SER A 218 16.59 2.14 9.31
N LYS A 219 16.21 2.41 10.57
CA LYS A 219 16.92 3.34 11.46
C LYS A 219 18.38 2.95 11.68
N SER A 220 18.63 1.67 11.88
CA SER A 220 20.00 1.14 12.03
C SER A 220 20.81 1.29 10.74
N ALA A 221 20.21 0.97 9.58
CA ALA A 221 20.86 1.10 8.28
C ALA A 221 21.18 2.56 7.95
N LEU A 222 20.26 3.48 8.19
CA LEU A 222 20.43 4.92 7.91
C LEU A 222 21.55 5.57 8.73
N LYS A 223 21.86 5.02 9.92
CA LYS A 223 22.98 5.50 10.75
C LYS A 223 24.36 5.10 10.21
N GLN A 224 24.44 4.02 9.45
CA GLN A 224 25.72 3.43 9.01
C GLN A 224 26.14 3.84 7.60
N ASP A 225 25.23 4.35 6.80
CA ASP A 225 25.33 4.35 5.34
C ASP A 225 25.85 5.68 4.73
N GLY A 226 26.06 6.74 5.53
CA GLY A 226 26.47 8.07 5.02
C GLY A 226 25.50 8.72 3.99
N THR A 227 24.44 8.03 3.63
CA THR A 227 23.43 8.50 2.65
C THR A 227 22.63 9.68 3.16
N LEU A 228 22.46 9.81 4.49
CA LEU A 228 21.85 11.00 5.10
C LEU A 228 22.72 12.24 4.91
N ASP A 229 24.05 12.10 4.83
CA ASP A 229 24.96 13.23 4.66
C ASP A 229 24.83 13.83 3.26
N ARG A 230 24.69 12.96 2.23
CA ARG A 230 24.38 13.41 0.87
C ARG A 230 23.04 14.15 0.82
N LEU A 231 21.99 13.56 1.38
CA LEU A 231 20.67 14.19 1.43
C LEU A 231 20.71 15.53 2.14
N ARG A 232 21.41 15.63 3.30
CA ARG A 232 21.61 16.89 4.03
C ARG A 232 22.27 17.93 3.14
N GLN A 233 23.33 17.56 2.45
CA GLN A 233 24.08 18.50 1.60
C GLN A 233 23.19 19.00 0.47
N THR A 234 22.50 18.11 -0.26
CA THR A 234 21.62 18.50 -1.36
C THR A 234 20.49 19.42 -0.89
N VAL A 235 19.85 19.09 0.24
CA VAL A 235 18.80 19.95 0.80
C VAL A 235 19.36 21.31 1.22
N LYS A 236 20.54 21.33 1.85
CA LYS A 236 21.20 22.57 2.28
C LYS A 236 21.58 23.46 1.10
N ASP A 237 22.08 22.89 0.02
CA ASP A 237 22.47 23.62 -1.20
C ASP A 237 21.24 24.23 -1.90
N ALA A 238 20.09 23.59 -1.82
CA ALA A 238 18.83 24.09 -2.35
C ALA A 238 18.16 25.17 -1.45
N MET A 239 18.53 25.25 -0.16
CA MET A 239 17.97 26.24 0.77
C MET A 239 18.55 27.63 0.50
N SER A 240 17.70 28.58 0.13
CA SER A 240 18.05 30.00 -0.03
C SER A 240 16.89 30.88 0.42
N PRO A 241 17.17 32.02 1.10
CA PRO A 241 16.16 33.02 1.41
C PRO A 241 15.57 33.69 0.16
N ASP A 242 16.28 33.64 -0.97
CA ASP A 242 15.85 34.23 -2.23
C ASP A 242 14.87 33.33 -3.00
N ASN A 243 14.80 32.06 -2.65
CA ASN A 243 13.88 31.10 -3.27
C ASN A 243 12.50 31.13 -2.62
N THR A 244 11.48 31.01 -3.45
CA THR A 244 10.14 30.66 -2.95
C THR A 244 10.09 29.20 -2.52
N ARG A 245 9.09 28.85 -1.72
CA ARG A 245 8.86 27.45 -1.33
C ARG A 245 8.66 26.53 -2.53
N GLU A 246 8.08 27.03 -3.61
CA GLU A 246 7.85 26.24 -4.82
C GLU A 246 9.15 26.05 -5.62
N GLU A 247 9.98 27.07 -5.75
CA GLU A 247 11.29 26.97 -6.36
C GLU A 247 12.20 26.00 -5.60
N PHE A 248 12.19 26.06 -4.27
CA PHE A 248 12.88 25.07 -3.43
C PHE A 248 12.43 23.63 -3.74
N ARG A 249 11.11 23.40 -3.88
CA ARG A 249 10.57 22.10 -4.27
C ARG A 249 11.05 21.65 -5.65
N GLN A 250 11.06 22.57 -6.61
CA GLN A 250 11.48 22.28 -7.98
C GLN A 250 12.98 21.95 -8.04
N LEU A 251 13.83 22.67 -7.31
CA LEU A 251 15.25 22.36 -7.21
C LEU A 251 15.48 20.97 -6.66
N LEU A 252 14.87 20.61 -5.54
CA LEU A 252 14.98 19.27 -4.98
C LEU A 252 14.43 18.19 -5.92
N LYS A 253 13.34 18.48 -6.62
CA LYS A 253 12.75 17.55 -7.57
C LYS A 253 13.65 17.27 -8.77
N ALA A 254 14.43 18.25 -9.23
CA ALA A 254 15.42 18.06 -10.28
C ALA A 254 16.51 17.05 -9.84
N ASP A 255 16.83 17.00 -8.55
CA ASP A 255 17.76 16.03 -7.95
C ASP A 255 17.07 14.70 -7.54
N GLY A 256 15.80 14.50 -7.92
CA GLY A 256 15.03 13.31 -7.60
C GLY A 256 14.58 13.22 -6.14
N ILE A 257 14.44 14.38 -5.46
CA ILE A 257 13.99 14.48 -4.08
C ILE A 257 12.64 15.20 -4.03
N ASP A 258 11.63 14.55 -3.46
CA ASP A 258 10.39 15.22 -3.10
C ASP A 258 10.44 15.75 -1.66
N VAL A 259 9.88 16.94 -1.44
CA VAL A 259 9.69 17.50 -0.10
C VAL A 259 8.21 17.70 0.21
N VAL A 260 7.76 17.14 1.32
CA VAL A 260 6.39 17.29 1.82
C VAL A 260 6.41 18.15 3.07
N PHE A 261 5.84 19.36 2.97
CA PHE A 261 5.60 20.22 4.11
C PHE A 261 4.22 19.93 4.70
N ARG A 262 4.18 19.70 6.00
CA ARG A 262 2.93 19.64 6.75
C ARG A 262 2.62 21.04 7.27
N ILE A 263 1.50 21.58 6.83
CA ILE A 263 1.11 22.98 7.08
C ILE A 263 -0.20 22.98 7.85
N ASN A 264 -0.29 23.76 8.90
CA ASN A 264 -1.53 23.94 9.66
C ASN A 264 -2.47 24.96 8.96
N PRO A 265 -3.74 25.09 9.39
CA PRO A 265 -4.69 26.03 8.78
C PRO A 265 -4.24 27.49 8.76
N VAL A 266 -3.35 27.90 9.69
CA VAL A 266 -2.78 29.27 9.73
C VAL A 266 -1.54 29.42 8.84
N GLY A 267 -1.26 28.46 7.95
CA GLY A 267 -0.17 28.50 6.99
C GLY A 267 1.22 28.21 7.58
N ARG A 268 1.34 27.85 8.87
CA ARG A 268 2.61 27.52 9.51
C ARG A 268 3.03 26.09 9.19
N ILE A 269 4.27 25.92 8.75
CA ILE A 269 4.91 24.62 8.58
C ILE A 269 5.21 24.03 9.96
N TYR A 270 4.69 22.82 10.26
CA TYR A 270 5.00 22.11 11.50
C TYR A 270 5.76 20.81 11.27
N GLY A 271 6.01 20.44 10.01
CA GLY A 271 6.81 19.28 9.64
C GLY A 271 7.34 19.40 8.22
N ALA A 272 8.52 18.84 7.99
CA ALA A 272 9.11 18.67 6.67
C ALA A 272 9.61 17.24 6.56
N THR A 273 9.30 16.57 5.46
CA THR A 273 9.74 15.19 5.16
C THR A 273 10.32 15.19 3.75
N PHE A 274 11.52 14.66 3.61
CA PHE A 274 12.26 14.54 2.35
C PHE A 274 12.23 13.10 1.88
N ILE A 275 11.93 12.89 0.62
CA ILE A 275 11.90 11.57 -0.02
C ILE A 275 12.93 11.58 -1.15
N ASP A 276 14.08 10.98 -0.90
CA ASP A 276 15.12 10.78 -1.92
C ASP A 276 14.81 9.50 -2.71
N HIS A 277 14.29 9.69 -3.91
CA HIS A 277 13.97 8.59 -4.82
C HIS A 277 15.22 7.91 -5.37
N ASN A 278 16.37 8.56 -5.41
CA ASN A 278 17.62 8.00 -5.90
C ASN A 278 18.26 7.04 -4.89
N ALA A 279 18.30 7.44 -3.62
CA ALA A 279 18.84 6.62 -2.54
C ALA A 279 17.80 5.67 -1.92
N GLY A 280 16.50 5.86 -2.20
CA GLY A 280 15.42 5.12 -1.54
C GLY A 280 15.33 5.44 -0.05
N ILE A 281 15.36 6.72 0.30
CA ILE A 281 15.34 7.17 1.70
C ILE A 281 14.17 8.12 1.91
N VAL A 282 13.52 7.97 3.05
CA VAL A 282 12.57 8.95 3.56
C VAL A 282 13.07 9.44 4.92
N ALA A 283 13.24 10.75 5.05
CA ALA A 283 13.78 11.36 6.25
C ALA A 283 12.97 12.60 6.66
N ASN A 284 12.54 12.64 7.91
CA ASN A 284 12.01 13.86 8.48
C ASN A 284 13.15 14.89 8.68
N GLY A 285 12.85 16.18 8.59
CA GLY A 285 13.82 17.23 8.80
C GLY A 285 14.55 17.11 10.15
N SER A 286 13.87 16.68 11.20
CA SER A 286 14.49 16.40 12.50
C SER A 286 15.53 15.28 12.49
N LEU A 287 15.43 14.32 11.58
CA LEU A 287 16.43 13.27 11.38
C LEU A 287 17.67 13.80 10.64
N LEU A 288 17.47 14.75 9.74
CA LEU A 288 18.56 15.39 9.00
C LEU A 288 19.37 16.37 9.88
N GLY A 289 18.71 17.11 10.80
CA GLY A 289 19.37 18.04 11.70
C GLY A 289 18.49 19.22 12.09
N LYS A 290 18.96 20.02 13.05
CA LYS A 290 18.21 21.19 13.54
C LYS A 290 18.01 22.25 12.45
N GLU A 291 18.95 22.38 11.53
CA GLU A 291 18.91 23.28 10.38
C GLU A 291 17.82 22.93 9.35
N PHE A 292 17.26 21.72 9.42
CA PHE A 292 16.15 21.25 8.56
C PHE A 292 14.82 21.15 9.33
N SER A 293 14.73 21.84 10.46
CA SER A 293 13.52 21.86 11.27
C SER A 293 12.41 22.68 10.61
N ALA A 294 11.16 22.38 10.96
CA ALA A 294 10.01 23.13 10.48
C ALA A 294 10.08 24.64 10.79
N ASN A 295 10.73 25.02 11.89
CA ASN A 295 10.91 26.44 12.25
C ASN A 295 11.81 27.15 11.24
N VAL A 296 12.92 26.54 10.83
CA VAL A 296 13.82 27.11 9.81
C VAL A 296 13.07 27.31 8.50
N PHE A 297 12.25 26.34 8.07
CA PHE A 297 11.44 26.50 6.86
C PHE A 297 10.33 27.55 7.00
N ASN A 298 9.83 27.83 8.20
CA ASN A 298 8.92 28.95 8.42
C ASN A 298 9.61 30.32 8.33
N GLU A 299 10.89 30.39 8.68
CA GLU A 299 11.69 31.61 8.56
C GLU A 299 12.07 31.87 7.09
N LEU A 300 12.47 30.80 6.36
CA LEU A 300 12.83 30.89 4.95
C LEU A 300 11.60 31.13 4.05
N TYR A 301 10.49 30.43 4.31
CA TYR A 301 9.28 30.44 3.48
C TYR A 301 8.05 30.83 4.31
N PRO A 302 7.95 32.06 4.79
CA PRO A 302 6.84 32.50 5.62
C PRO A 302 5.51 32.43 4.85
N ALA A 303 4.43 32.09 5.56
CA ALA A 303 3.09 32.09 4.97
C ALA A 303 2.74 33.50 4.45
N PRO A 304 2.02 33.64 3.33
CA PRO A 304 1.52 34.90 2.82
C PRO A 304 0.75 35.67 3.92
N LYS A 305 0.90 36.98 3.94
CA LYS A 305 0.29 37.85 4.96
C LYS A 305 -1.24 37.71 5.00
N GLU A 306 -1.85 37.53 3.85
CA GLU A 306 -3.31 37.36 3.71
C GLU A 306 -3.77 36.07 4.41
N VAL A 307 -3.04 34.96 4.29
CA VAL A 307 -3.37 33.67 4.94
C VAL A 307 -3.25 33.80 6.47
N ARG A 308 -2.26 34.52 6.95
CA ARG A 308 -2.09 34.78 8.40
C ARG A 308 -3.25 35.60 8.95
N GLN A 309 -3.63 36.68 8.26
CA GLN A 309 -4.74 37.54 8.68
C GLN A 309 -6.10 36.85 8.69
N VAL A 310 -6.38 36.01 7.69
CA VAL A 310 -7.62 35.23 7.64
C VAL A 310 -7.67 34.21 8.79
N ALA A 311 -6.54 33.56 9.07
CA ALA A 311 -6.47 32.57 10.13
C ALA A 311 -6.51 33.22 11.54
N GLU A 312 -5.91 34.38 11.72
CA GLU A 312 -6.02 35.17 12.97
C GLU A 312 -7.48 35.57 13.21
N ARG A 313 -8.18 36.08 12.20
CA ARG A 313 -9.62 36.41 12.31
C ARG A 313 -10.49 35.21 12.64
N GLN A 314 -10.20 34.04 12.04
CA GLN A 314 -10.93 32.81 12.35
C GLN A 314 -10.62 32.26 13.76
N ALA A 315 -9.41 32.45 14.24
CA ALA A 315 -9.04 32.09 15.61
C ALA A 315 -9.71 33.02 16.63
N GLU A 316 -9.75 34.32 16.34
CA GLU A 316 -10.46 35.30 17.16
C GLU A 316 -11.96 35.03 17.22
N GLN A 317 -12.60 34.73 16.08
CA GLN A 317 -14.01 34.35 16.01
C GLN A 317 -14.32 33.08 16.80
N LYS A 318 -13.48 32.04 16.70
CA LYS A 318 -13.64 30.84 17.51
C LYS A 318 -13.45 31.06 19.01
N HIS A 319 -12.54 31.98 19.38
CA HIS A 319 -12.35 32.36 20.78
C HIS A 319 -13.53 33.17 21.34
N GLU A 320 -14.15 34.03 20.51
CA GLU A 320 -15.37 34.74 20.86
C GLU A 320 -16.57 33.82 20.96
N GLU A 321 -16.72 32.87 20.02
CA GLU A 321 -17.78 31.84 20.08
C GLU A 321 -17.63 30.92 21.30
N GLN A 322 -16.40 30.53 21.67
CA GLN A 322 -16.16 29.75 22.90
C GLN A 322 -16.40 30.55 24.18
N ASN A 323 -16.12 31.84 24.18
CA ASN A 323 -16.42 32.72 25.31
C ASN A 323 -17.92 33.03 25.41
N HIS A 324 -18.66 33.08 24.31
CA HIS A 324 -20.13 33.20 24.32
C HIS A 324 -20.83 31.86 24.60
N ALA A 325 -20.20 30.71 24.30
CA ALA A 325 -20.70 29.37 24.63
C ALA A 325 -20.46 28.95 26.09
N ALA A 326 -19.84 29.81 26.92
CA ALA A 326 -19.73 29.58 28.36
C ALA A 326 -21.07 29.77 29.10
N ASN A 327 -22.20 29.53 28.47
CA ASN A 327 -23.47 29.34 29.11
C ASN A 327 -23.65 27.84 29.45
N PRO A 328 -23.89 27.45 30.71
CA PRO A 328 -23.90 26.06 31.16
C PRO A 328 -24.98 25.16 30.52
N ILE A 329 -25.83 25.68 29.68
CA ILE A 329 -26.88 24.94 28.98
C ILE A 329 -26.44 24.32 27.65
N SER A 330 -25.42 24.89 26.99
CA SER A 330 -24.90 24.40 25.69
C SER A 330 -24.16 23.05 25.83
N GLY A 331 -23.36 22.87 26.90
CA GLY A 331 -22.60 21.62 27.12
C GLY A 331 -23.46 20.37 27.36
N ILE A 332 -24.73 20.53 27.75
CA ILE A 332 -25.66 19.40 27.95
C ILE A 332 -26.23 18.95 26.61
N VAL A 333 -26.44 19.85 25.66
CA VAL A 333 -27.03 19.52 24.33
C VAL A 333 -26.01 18.76 23.49
N ASP A 334 -24.74 19.15 23.49
CA ASP A 334 -23.69 18.43 22.73
C ASP A 334 -23.41 17.04 23.30
N THR A 335 -23.43 16.88 24.63
CA THR A 335 -23.29 15.57 25.29
C THR A 335 -24.48 14.66 25.02
N VAL A 336 -25.68 15.19 24.85
CA VAL A 336 -26.90 14.42 24.55
C VAL A 336 -26.93 14.02 23.07
N LEU A 337 -26.42 14.85 22.16
CA LEU A 337 -26.32 14.52 20.73
C LEU A 337 -25.25 13.43 20.49
N ASP A 338 -24.09 13.50 21.14
CA ASP A 338 -23.06 12.45 21.08
C ASP A 338 -23.55 11.11 21.65
N LEU A 339 -24.34 11.12 22.73
CA LEU A 339 -24.95 9.92 23.30
C LEU A 339 -26.06 9.34 22.41
N ALA A 340 -26.80 10.19 21.67
CA ALA A 340 -27.83 9.74 20.74
C ALA A 340 -27.23 9.06 19.51
N ASP A 341 -26.14 9.60 18.94
CA ASP A 341 -25.42 9.00 17.83
C ASP A 341 -24.76 7.67 18.21
N THR A 342 -24.20 7.58 19.40
CA THR A 342 -23.61 6.33 19.91
C THR A 342 -24.67 5.24 20.11
N ARG A 343 -25.85 5.59 20.62
CA ARG A 343 -26.98 4.65 20.77
C ARG A 343 -27.54 4.16 19.44
N ALA A 344 -27.70 5.05 18.47
CA ALA A 344 -28.16 4.70 17.11
C ALA A 344 -27.19 3.73 16.42
N TYR A 345 -25.88 3.95 16.58
CA TYR A 345 -24.84 3.08 16.05
C TYR A 345 -24.85 1.68 16.72
N GLU A 346 -24.97 1.62 18.04
CA GLU A 346 -25.07 0.35 18.78
C GLU A 346 -26.33 -0.44 18.42
N GLU A 347 -27.47 0.23 18.23
CA GLU A 347 -28.72 -0.42 17.86
C GLU A 347 -28.66 -0.99 16.44
N GLN A 348 -28.02 -0.29 15.52
CA GLN A 348 -27.74 -0.77 14.16
C GLN A 348 -26.82 -2.00 14.17
N GLN A 349 -25.78 -2.03 15.02
CA GLN A 349 -24.89 -3.19 15.21
C GLN A 349 -25.63 -4.39 15.79
N ARG A 350 -26.54 -4.19 16.77
CA ARG A 350 -27.39 -5.25 17.32
C ARG A 350 -28.35 -5.85 16.31
N LEU A 351 -28.92 -5.02 15.42
CA LEU A 351 -29.78 -5.49 14.33
C LEU A 351 -29.02 -6.33 13.30
N ILE A 352 -27.78 -5.93 12.95
CA ILE A 352 -26.90 -6.69 12.05
C ILE A 352 -26.53 -8.04 12.67
N GLN A 353 -26.21 -8.11 13.96
CA GLN A 353 -25.90 -9.36 14.67
C GLN A 353 -27.12 -10.28 14.77
N ARG A 354 -28.33 -9.75 15.00
CA ARG A 354 -29.57 -10.55 15.01
C ARG A 354 -29.90 -11.13 13.62
N ARG A 355 -29.63 -10.40 12.52
CA ARG A 355 -29.77 -10.92 11.16
C ARG A 355 -28.75 -12.02 10.83
N LYS A 356 -27.51 -11.93 11.33
CA LYS A 356 -26.48 -12.98 11.16
C LYS A 356 -26.84 -14.27 11.92
N LYS A 357 -27.33 -14.16 13.17
CA LYS A 357 -27.79 -15.33 13.93
C LYS A 357 -29.00 -16.05 13.33
N ARG A 358 -29.91 -15.33 12.67
CA ARG A 358 -31.06 -15.95 11.97
C ARG A 358 -30.68 -16.66 10.67
N ARG A 359 -29.49 -16.35 10.08
CA ARG A 359 -28.98 -17.03 8.88
C ARG A 359 -28.12 -18.26 9.18
N SER A 360 -27.66 -18.45 10.42
CA SER A 360 -26.89 -19.64 10.84
C SER A 360 -27.77 -20.75 11.43
N HIS A 361 -29.09 -20.54 11.51
CA HIS A 361 -30.09 -21.52 12.00
C HIS A 361 -31.15 -21.87 10.93
N LYS A 362 -30.82 -21.60 9.64
CA LYS A 362 -31.46 -22.18 8.46
C LYS A 362 -30.36 -22.86 7.63
#